data_f07fa30121dfbabd74ed43bc3e266bfa
#
_entry.id   f07fa30121dfbabd74ed43bc3e266bfa
#
_cell.length_a   1.000
_cell.length_b   1.000
_cell.length_c   1.000
_cell.angle_alpha   90.00
_cell.angle_beta   90.00
_cell.angle_gamma   90.00
#
_symmetry.space_group_name_H-M   'P 1'
#
loop_
_entity.id
_entity.type
_entity.pdbx_description
1 polymer ?
#
loop_
_entity_poly.entity_id
_entity_poly.type
_entity_poly.pdbx_seq_one_letter_code
_entity_poly.pdbx_strand_id
1 'polypeptide(L)'
;GSEMCIRDRPDTFDPKSSKRNFKLSLGDVSEGRVLPFIMKEIYADSKNISVGSFAYQRSDQVHALATNNLDFVVDPIIPRSDEINSEKVFEDDFVVMYREGHDLSKIKDVSVDDILDQKHLHVSNRRRGLHLIDTELEKIGYRREVALRCQHFLIAPTIIQSTDLVLMGTRSFANRNNLPFAEIPLDIPSMEYFLIWHKNDEGDGGHIWMKDLIVRAFKHAQR
;
A
#
# COMPACT_ATOMS: atom_id res chain seq x y z
N GLY A 1 15.77 -49.82 -16.54
CA GLY A 1 16.10 -48.82 -15.57
C GLY A 1 15.24 -47.59 -15.82
N SER A 2 14.23 -47.41 -14.99
CA SER A 2 13.31 -46.24 -15.00
C SER A 2 13.99 -45.12 -14.24
N GLU A 3 14.47 -44.11 -14.95
CA GLU A 3 14.79 -42.81 -14.34
C GLU A 3 13.46 -42.11 -14.03
N MET A 4 13.03 -42.30 -12.81
CA MET A 4 11.89 -41.57 -12.25
C MET A 4 12.35 -40.14 -12.03
N CYS A 5 11.82 -39.19 -12.82
CA CYS A 5 12.04 -37.77 -12.73
C CYS A 5 11.72 -37.30 -11.31
N ILE A 6 12.75 -36.99 -10.53
CA ILE A 6 12.65 -36.23 -9.27
C ILE A 6 12.49 -34.76 -9.68
N ARG A 7 11.28 -34.41 -10.11
CA ARG A 7 10.86 -33.03 -10.29
C ARG A 7 9.54 -32.87 -9.55
N ASP A 8 9.58 -32.71 -8.22
CA ASP A 8 8.47 -32.16 -7.41
C ASP A 8 8.83 -32.17 -5.92
N ARG A 9 10.01 -31.64 -5.58
CA ARG A 9 10.21 -31.06 -4.26
C ARG A 9 10.37 -29.57 -4.48
N PRO A 10 9.53 -28.73 -3.86
CA PRO A 10 9.82 -27.30 -3.80
C PRO A 10 11.25 -27.16 -3.28
N ASP A 11 12.09 -26.38 -3.95
CA ASP A 11 13.45 -26.10 -3.49
C ASP A 11 13.36 -25.69 -2.02
N THR A 12 14.03 -26.47 -1.15
CA THR A 12 13.99 -26.21 0.28
C THR A 12 14.77 -24.93 0.56
N PHE A 13 14.04 -23.80 0.59
CA PHE A 13 14.60 -22.52 0.93
C PHE A 13 14.93 -22.49 2.44
N ASP A 14 16.20 -22.24 2.75
CA ASP A 14 16.65 -22.01 4.11
C ASP A 14 17.06 -20.54 4.29
N PRO A 15 16.27 -19.73 5.03
CA PRO A 15 16.57 -18.32 5.26
C PRO A 15 17.93 -18.08 5.92
N LYS A 16 18.40 -19.02 6.78
CA LYS A 16 19.65 -18.86 7.54
C LYS A 16 20.89 -18.88 6.67
N SER A 17 20.86 -19.66 5.60
CA SER A 17 21.98 -19.81 4.65
C SER A 17 21.82 -18.98 3.38
N SER A 18 20.64 -18.46 3.10
CA SER A 18 20.34 -17.72 1.89
C SER A 18 21.02 -16.36 1.84
N LYS A 19 21.46 -15.97 0.63
CA LYS A 19 21.99 -14.63 0.30
C LYS A 19 21.09 -13.91 -0.71
N ARG A 20 19.82 -14.33 -0.80
CA ARG A 20 18.89 -13.80 -1.79
C ARG A 20 18.63 -12.31 -1.54
N ASN A 21 18.52 -11.56 -2.64
CA ASN A 21 18.06 -10.20 -2.64
C ASN A 21 16.61 -10.18 -3.17
N PHE A 22 15.65 -9.79 -2.34
CA PHE A 22 14.27 -9.63 -2.74
C PHE A 22 14.00 -8.19 -3.16
N LYS A 23 13.28 -8.03 -4.28
CA LYS A 23 12.97 -6.75 -4.90
C LYS A 23 11.47 -6.52 -4.86
N LEU A 24 11.05 -5.50 -4.14
CA LEU A 24 9.64 -5.16 -3.93
C LEU A 24 9.30 -3.84 -4.63
N SER A 25 8.08 -3.69 -5.10
CA SER A 25 7.52 -2.40 -5.47
C SER A 25 6.39 -2.05 -4.52
N LEU A 26 6.61 -1.05 -3.69
CA LEU A 26 5.70 -0.59 -2.66
C LEU A 26 5.47 0.91 -2.83
N GLY A 27 4.26 1.39 -2.47
CA GLY A 27 4.04 2.81 -2.22
C GLY A 27 4.58 3.20 -0.83
N ASP A 28 4.90 4.47 -0.62
CA ASP A 28 5.50 4.99 0.62
C ASP A 28 4.71 4.65 1.90
N VAL A 29 3.38 4.63 1.83
CA VAL A 29 2.53 4.19 2.95
C VAL A 29 2.73 2.71 3.25
N SER A 30 2.79 1.86 2.21
CA SER A 30 3.01 0.42 2.36
C SER A 30 4.43 0.13 2.83
N GLU A 31 5.44 0.85 2.33
CA GLU A 31 6.82 0.77 2.82
C GLU A 31 6.90 0.98 4.33
N GLY A 32 6.40 2.13 4.80
CA GLY A 32 6.39 2.47 6.22
C GLY A 32 5.58 1.48 7.07
N ARG A 33 4.63 0.77 6.47
CA ARG A 33 3.79 -0.22 7.14
C ARG A 33 4.48 -1.57 7.29
N VAL A 34 5.11 -2.10 6.25
CA VAL A 34 5.53 -3.50 6.21
C VAL A 34 7.03 -3.71 6.34
N LEU A 35 7.89 -2.81 5.80
CA LEU A 35 9.32 -3.02 5.81
C LEU A 35 9.94 -3.12 7.23
N PRO A 36 9.51 -2.33 8.24
CA PRO A 36 10.04 -2.49 9.59
C PRO A 36 9.82 -3.89 10.16
N PHE A 37 8.62 -4.47 9.94
CA PHE A 37 8.31 -5.83 10.37
C PHE A 37 9.13 -6.86 9.58
N ILE A 38 9.15 -6.76 8.25
CA ILE A 38 9.89 -7.66 7.37
C ILE A 38 11.35 -7.71 7.77
N MET A 39 12.00 -6.56 7.94
CA MET A 39 13.41 -6.50 8.29
C MET A 39 13.69 -7.04 9.68
N LYS A 40 12.81 -6.79 10.66
CA LYS A 40 12.92 -7.36 11.99
C LYS A 40 12.92 -8.90 11.96
N GLU A 41 11.99 -9.49 11.23
CA GLU A 41 11.87 -10.94 11.08
C GLU A 41 13.08 -11.53 10.34
N ILE A 42 13.53 -10.90 9.25
CA ILE A 42 14.72 -11.33 8.52
C ILE A 42 15.93 -11.31 9.42
N TYR A 43 16.19 -10.21 10.13
CA TYR A 43 17.38 -10.07 10.97
C TYR A 43 17.39 -10.96 12.22
N ALA A 44 16.22 -11.48 12.62
CA ALA A 44 16.15 -12.46 13.70
C ALA A 44 16.82 -13.80 13.31
N ASP A 45 16.68 -14.23 12.05
CA ASP A 45 17.08 -15.54 11.58
C ASP A 45 18.19 -15.52 10.51
N SER A 46 18.33 -14.42 9.76
CA SER A 46 19.28 -14.30 8.64
C SER A 46 19.90 -12.90 8.60
N LYS A 47 21.23 -12.86 8.40
CA LYS A 47 21.98 -11.60 8.21
C LYS A 47 22.38 -11.36 6.74
N ASN A 48 22.09 -12.30 5.86
CA ASN A 48 22.58 -12.28 4.48
C ASN A 48 21.49 -12.02 3.45
N ILE A 49 20.22 -12.09 3.84
CA ILE A 49 19.09 -11.72 2.97
C ILE A 49 19.00 -10.20 2.93
N SER A 50 18.83 -9.66 1.73
CA SER A 50 18.58 -8.23 1.52
C SER A 50 17.22 -7.99 0.85
N VAL A 51 16.65 -6.81 1.10
CA VAL A 51 15.39 -6.37 0.50
C VAL A 51 15.61 -5.00 -0.10
N GLY A 52 15.23 -4.84 -1.37
CA GLY A 52 15.16 -3.55 -2.04
C GLY A 52 13.69 -3.17 -2.30
N SER A 53 13.33 -1.92 -2.05
CA SER A 53 12.03 -1.38 -2.42
C SER A 53 12.22 -0.31 -3.47
N PHE A 54 11.44 -0.39 -4.56
CA PHE A 54 11.59 0.45 -5.74
C PHE A 54 10.23 0.95 -6.22
N ALA A 55 10.18 2.21 -6.67
CA ALA A 55 8.99 2.75 -7.30
C ALA A 55 8.95 2.34 -8.79
N TYR A 56 7.95 1.57 -9.17
CA TYR A 56 7.67 1.21 -10.57
C TYR A 56 6.35 1.84 -11.03
N GLN A 57 6.34 2.34 -12.28
CA GLN A 57 5.10 2.72 -12.92
C GLN A 57 4.26 1.46 -13.16
N ARG A 58 2.93 1.57 -13.03
CA ARG A 58 2.02 0.41 -13.22
C ARG A 58 2.17 -0.25 -14.57
N SER A 59 2.42 0.53 -15.63
CA SER A 59 2.70 0.02 -16.98
C SER A 59 3.85 -0.96 -17.06
N ASP A 60 4.82 -0.82 -16.15
CA ASP A 60 6.09 -1.54 -16.21
C ASP A 60 6.15 -2.70 -15.23
N GLN A 61 5.18 -2.80 -14.29
CA GLN A 61 5.17 -3.78 -13.21
C GLN A 61 5.14 -5.22 -13.73
N VAL A 62 4.25 -5.54 -14.69
CA VAL A 62 4.12 -6.90 -15.24
C VAL A 62 5.43 -7.33 -15.91
N HIS A 63 6.02 -6.46 -16.72
CA HIS A 63 7.31 -6.75 -17.37
C HIS A 63 8.44 -6.90 -16.33
N ALA A 64 8.48 -6.07 -15.30
CA ALA A 64 9.48 -6.16 -14.26
C ALA A 64 9.38 -7.45 -13.44
N LEU A 65 8.16 -7.93 -13.17
CA LEU A 65 7.91 -9.24 -12.55
C LEU A 65 8.35 -10.37 -13.49
N ALA A 66 7.96 -10.34 -14.76
CA ALA A 66 8.31 -11.36 -15.74
C ALA A 66 9.81 -11.50 -16.00
N THR A 67 10.58 -10.41 -15.80
CA THR A 67 12.04 -10.37 -16.02
C THR A 67 12.86 -10.46 -14.73
N ASN A 68 12.24 -10.80 -13.60
CA ASN A 68 12.87 -10.89 -12.28
C ASN A 68 13.57 -9.60 -11.83
N ASN A 69 13.13 -8.45 -12.35
CA ASN A 69 13.50 -7.12 -11.84
C ASN A 69 12.70 -6.74 -10.59
N LEU A 70 11.57 -7.40 -10.39
CA LEU A 70 10.76 -7.40 -9.18
C LEU A 70 10.37 -8.83 -8.81
N ASP A 71 10.29 -9.13 -7.52
CA ASP A 71 9.69 -10.34 -6.98
C ASP A 71 8.20 -10.10 -6.65
N PHE A 72 7.88 -8.94 -6.06
CA PHE A 72 6.52 -8.59 -5.63
C PHE A 72 6.19 -7.12 -5.86
N VAL A 73 4.91 -6.90 -6.10
CA VAL A 73 4.29 -5.56 -6.13
C VAL A 73 3.17 -5.52 -5.09
N VAL A 74 3.02 -4.40 -4.38
CA VAL A 74 1.82 -4.09 -3.60
C VAL A 74 1.17 -2.86 -4.18
N ASP A 75 -0.01 -3.04 -4.75
CA ASP A 75 -0.77 -1.95 -5.40
C ASP A 75 -2.29 -2.16 -5.18
N PRO A 76 -3.08 -1.09 -5.06
CA PRO A 76 -4.54 -1.20 -5.02
C PRO A 76 -5.17 -1.60 -6.36
N ILE A 77 -4.42 -1.57 -7.46
CA ILE A 77 -4.90 -1.95 -8.78
C ILE A 77 -4.11 -3.13 -9.30
N ILE A 78 -4.80 -4.23 -9.59
CA ILE A 78 -4.21 -5.40 -10.24
C ILE A 78 -4.09 -5.11 -11.75
N PRO A 79 -2.87 -5.21 -12.34
CA PRO A 79 -2.71 -5.11 -13.78
C PRO A 79 -3.48 -6.21 -14.52
N ARG A 80 -4.00 -5.91 -15.71
CA ARG A 80 -4.64 -6.92 -16.56
C ARG A 80 -3.57 -7.74 -17.27
N SER A 81 -3.31 -8.96 -16.79
CA SER A 81 -2.37 -9.91 -17.38
C SER A 81 -2.67 -11.31 -16.88
N ASP A 82 -2.54 -12.29 -17.78
CA ASP A 82 -2.67 -13.71 -17.43
C ASP A 82 -1.36 -14.30 -16.86
N GLU A 83 -0.28 -13.51 -16.79
CA GLU A 83 1.03 -13.94 -16.32
C GLU A 83 1.23 -13.74 -14.82
N ILE A 84 0.32 -13.04 -14.16
CA ILE A 84 0.42 -12.70 -12.75
C ILE A 84 -0.66 -13.37 -11.90
N ASN A 85 -0.34 -13.55 -10.63
CA ASN A 85 -1.28 -13.87 -9.56
C ASN A 85 -1.35 -12.74 -8.55
N SER A 86 -2.42 -12.71 -7.78
CA SER A 86 -2.61 -11.70 -6.74
C SER A 86 -3.39 -12.23 -5.55
N GLU A 87 -3.15 -11.65 -4.39
CA GLU A 87 -3.86 -11.93 -3.13
C GLU A 87 -4.16 -10.61 -2.43
N LYS A 88 -5.40 -10.44 -1.95
CA LYS A 88 -5.75 -9.27 -1.11
C LYS A 88 -5.04 -9.41 0.24
N VAL A 89 -4.21 -8.43 0.59
CA VAL A 89 -3.42 -8.43 1.82
C VAL A 89 -3.88 -7.42 2.85
N PHE A 90 -4.61 -6.39 2.43
CA PHE A 90 -5.06 -5.32 3.30
C PHE A 90 -6.29 -4.61 2.73
N GLU A 91 -7.12 -4.07 3.63
CA GLU A 91 -8.28 -3.25 3.30
C GLU A 91 -8.38 -2.13 4.33
N ASP A 92 -8.76 -0.91 3.90
CA ASP A 92 -8.75 0.27 4.75
C ASP A 92 -9.80 1.28 4.31
N ASP A 93 -10.56 1.79 5.27
CA ASP A 93 -11.61 2.76 5.01
C ASP A 93 -11.06 4.18 4.88
N PHE A 94 -11.77 5.00 4.12
CA PHE A 94 -11.44 6.40 4.00
C PHE A 94 -12.03 7.24 5.13
N VAL A 95 -11.24 8.20 5.60
CA VAL A 95 -11.62 9.22 6.57
C VAL A 95 -11.12 10.58 6.12
N VAL A 96 -11.66 11.65 6.68
CA VAL A 96 -11.11 13.00 6.53
C VAL A 96 -10.27 13.37 7.75
N MET A 97 -8.98 13.62 7.53
CA MET A 97 -8.00 13.97 8.56
C MET A 97 -7.80 15.47 8.62
N TYR A 98 -7.57 15.99 9.82
CA TYR A 98 -7.33 17.39 10.08
C TYR A 98 -6.41 17.57 11.30
N ARG A 99 -5.97 18.80 11.58
CA ARG A 99 -5.15 19.10 12.76
C ARG A 99 -5.98 19.11 14.04
N GLU A 100 -5.32 19.01 15.17
CA GLU A 100 -5.93 19.27 16.48
C GLU A 100 -6.55 20.67 16.52
N GLY A 101 -7.77 20.78 17.08
CA GLY A 101 -8.51 22.04 17.19
C GLY A 101 -9.04 22.61 15.86
N HIS A 102 -9.06 21.84 14.78
CA HIS A 102 -9.69 22.23 13.52
C HIS A 102 -11.21 22.39 13.69
N ASP A 103 -11.85 23.24 12.85
CA ASP A 103 -13.29 23.50 12.98
C ASP A 103 -14.15 22.25 12.78
N LEU A 104 -13.75 21.31 11.94
CA LEU A 104 -14.44 20.02 11.80
C LEU A 104 -14.53 19.24 13.11
N SER A 105 -13.58 19.40 14.03
CA SER A 105 -13.61 18.74 15.34
C SER A 105 -14.74 19.20 16.26
N LYS A 106 -15.34 20.35 15.97
CA LYS A 106 -16.45 20.95 16.73
C LYS A 106 -17.82 20.49 16.24
N ILE A 107 -17.86 19.85 15.05
CA ILE A 107 -19.09 19.37 14.43
C ILE A 107 -19.31 17.93 14.89
N LYS A 108 -20.47 17.66 15.51
CA LYS A 108 -20.79 16.33 16.02
C LYS A 108 -21.05 15.32 14.89
N ASP A 109 -21.83 15.72 13.90
CA ASP A 109 -22.21 14.88 12.76
C ASP A 109 -21.76 15.62 11.48
N VAL A 110 -20.53 15.36 11.07
CA VAL A 110 -19.89 15.99 9.92
C VAL A 110 -20.61 15.59 8.65
N SER A 111 -21.10 16.58 7.87
CA SER A 111 -21.74 16.36 6.58
C SER A 111 -20.72 16.34 5.44
N VAL A 112 -21.16 15.90 4.25
CA VAL A 112 -20.34 15.97 3.03
C VAL A 112 -19.98 17.42 2.71
N ASP A 113 -20.94 18.34 2.83
CA ASP A 113 -20.72 19.75 2.54
C ASP A 113 -19.71 20.36 3.51
N ASP A 114 -19.75 20.02 4.81
CA ASP A 114 -18.73 20.47 5.79
C ASP A 114 -17.32 20.05 5.38
N ILE A 115 -17.17 18.87 4.81
CA ILE A 115 -15.88 18.35 4.33
C ILE A 115 -15.46 19.08 3.04
N LEU A 116 -16.38 19.27 2.10
CA LEU A 116 -16.09 19.86 0.79
C LEU A 116 -15.86 21.36 0.84
N ASP A 117 -16.39 22.04 1.84
CA ASP A 117 -16.11 23.45 2.12
C ASP A 117 -14.68 23.71 2.59
N GLN A 118 -13.96 22.64 2.97
CA GLN A 118 -12.56 22.74 3.34
C GLN A 118 -11.64 22.77 2.13
N LYS A 119 -10.42 23.31 2.30
CA LYS A 119 -9.35 23.18 1.32
C LYS A 119 -8.56 21.90 1.56
N HIS A 120 -8.31 21.16 0.49
CA HIS A 120 -7.74 19.83 0.58
C HIS A 120 -6.26 19.78 0.23
N LEU A 121 -5.52 18.98 1.01
CA LEU A 121 -4.27 18.38 0.58
C LEU A 121 -4.58 17.15 -0.29
N HIS A 122 -3.95 17.04 -1.44
CA HIS A 122 -3.97 15.85 -2.29
C HIS A 122 -2.58 15.24 -2.39
N VAL A 123 -2.46 13.98 -1.98
CA VAL A 123 -1.20 13.24 -2.08
C VAL A 123 -1.30 12.23 -3.21
N SER A 124 -0.40 12.35 -4.19
CA SER A 124 -0.32 11.40 -5.31
C SER A 124 1.03 11.51 -6.01
N ASN A 125 1.70 10.40 -6.23
CA ASN A 125 2.90 10.31 -7.05
C ASN A 125 2.60 10.29 -8.56
N ARG A 126 1.33 10.30 -8.96
CA ARG A 126 0.90 10.35 -10.36
C ARG A 126 0.74 11.79 -10.82
N ARG A 127 1.22 12.07 -12.02
CA ARG A 127 1.05 13.40 -12.63
C ARG A 127 -0.38 13.64 -13.12
N ARG A 128 -1.13 12.58 -13.46
CA ARG A 128 -2.50 12.64 -14.03
C ARG A 128 -3.35 11.51 -13.46
N GLY A 129 -4.65 11.67 -13.60
CA GLY A 129 -5.67 10.71 -13.14
C GLY A 129 -6.32 11.16 -11.82
N LEU A 130 -7.55 10.72 -11.65
CA LEU A 130 -8.31 10.95 -10.42
C LEU A 130 -7.86 9.97 -9.33
N HIS A 131 -7.89 10.43 -8.11
CA HIS A 131 -7.82 9.54 -6.95
C HIS A 131 -9.14 8.78 -6.82
N LEU A 132 -9.16 7.61 -6.16
CA LEU A 132 -10.39 6.85 -5.97
C LEU A 132 -11.50 7.72 -5.37
N ILE A 133 -11.20 8.47 -4.33
CA ILE A 133 -12.12 9.42 -3.71
C ILE A 133 -12.67 10.45 -4.71
N ASP A 134 -11.83 11.04 -5.55
CA ASP A 134 -12.28 12.02 -6.54
C ASP A 134 -13.24 11.40 -7.56
N THR A 135 -12.97 10.14 -7.94
CA THR A 135 -13.85 9.38 -8.82
C THR A 135 -15.22 9.13 -8.18
N GLU A 136 -15.25 8.76 -6.89
CA GLU A 136 -16.50 8.51 -6.17
C GLU A 136 -17.29 9.82 -5.95
N LEU A 137 -16.61 10.91 -5.59
CA LEU A 137 -17.23 12.23 -5.48
C LEU A 137 -17.84 12.70 -6.81
N GLU A 138 -17.12 12.51 -7.93
CA GLU A 138 -17.63 12.89 -9.26
C GLU A 138 -18.89 12.11 -9.67
N LYS A 139 -19.01 10.84 -9.31
CA LYS A 139 -20.21 10.03 -9.58
C LYS A 139 -21.49 10.61 -8.97
N ILE A 140 -21.36 11.29 -7.84
CA ILE A 140 -22.46 11.92 -7.10
C ILE A 140 -22.53 13.44 -7.29
N GLY A 141 -21.75 13.97 -8.25
CA GLY A 141 -21.77 15.37 -8.63
C GLY A 141 -20.97 16.32 -7.73
N TYR A 142 -20.14 15.79 -6.86
CA TYR A 142 -19.30 16.59 -5.96
C TYR A 142 -17.85 16.71 -6.45
N ARG A 143 -17.21 17.81 -6.04
CA ARG A 143 -15.78 18.05 -6.25
C ARG A 143 -15.22 18.77 -5.03
N ARG A 144 -13.96 18.46 -4.68
CA ARG A 144 -13.23 19.14 -3.62
C ARG A 144 -12.25 20.16 -4.18
N GLU A 145 -12.03 21.23 -3.44
CA GLU A 145 -11.00 22.23 -3.77
C GLU A 145 -9.64 21.74 -3.27
N VAL A 146 -8.73 21.40 -4.18
CA VAL A 146 -7.36 20.99 -3.85
C VAL A 146 -6.46 22.23 -3.82
N ALA A 147 -6.04 22.65 -2.62
CA ALA A 147 -5.14 23.79 -2.42
C ALA A 147 -3.67 23.41 -2.54
N LEU A 148 -3.30 22.18 -2.17
CA LEU A 148 -1.95 21.67 -2.27
C LEU A 148 -1.94 20.24 -2.82
N ARG A 149 -1.07 19.99 -3.80
CA ARG A 149 -0.75 18.66 -4.29
C ARG A 149 0.70 18.33 -3.97
N CYS A 150 0.96 17.21 -3.32
CA CYS A 150 2.32 16.70 -3.08
C CYS A 150 2.43 15.22 -3.48
N GLN A 151 3.66 14.69 -3.52
CA GLN A 151 3.93 13.36 -4.07
C GLN A 151 4.00 12.26 -3.00
N HIS A 152 4.37 12.61 -1.77
CA HIS A 152 4.69 11.64 -0.72
C HIS A 152 3.80 11.80 0.50
N PHE A 153 3.24 10.69 0.98
CA PHE A 153 2.45 10.67 2.20
C PHE A 153 3.27 10.99 3.45
N LEU A 154 4.58 10.77 3.41
CA LEU A 154 5.47 11.05 4.54
C LEU A 154 5.40 12.51 5.04
N ILE A 155 5.20 13.48 4.14
CA ILE A 155 5.12 14.90 4.50
C ILE A 155 3.70 15.33 4.92
N ALA A 156 2.67 14.56 4.58
CA ALA A 156 1.28 14.94 4.79
C ALA A 156 0.94 15.23 6.27
N PRO A 157 1.39 14.45 7.27
CA PRO A 157 1.12 14.74 8.67
C PRO A 157 1.63 16.12 9.10
N THR A 158 2.83 16.50 8.68
CA THR A 158 3.42 17.80 8.99
C THR A 158 2.61 18.95 8.38
N ILE A 159 2.15 18.79 7.14
CA ILE A 159 1.33 19.80 6.46
C ILE A 159 -0.02 19.94 7.18
N ILE A 160 -0.69 18.82 7.46
CA ILE A 160 -1.99 18.82 8.16
C ILE A 160 -1.88 19.44 9.54
N GLN A 161 -0.87 19.11 10.33
CA GLN A 161 -0.68 19.64 11.67
C GLN A 161 -0.36 21.15 11.70
N SER A 162 0.18 21.71 10.61
CA SER A 162 0.59 23.10 10.52
C SER A 162 -0.37 24.02 9.74
N THR A 163 -1.47 23.49 9.20
CA THR A 163 -2.43 24.23 8.37
C THR A 163 -3.87 23.84 8.66
N ASP A 164 -4.82 24.59 8.08
CA ASP A 164 -6.25 24.21 8.07
C ASP A 164 -6.63 23.34 6.87
N LEU A 165 -5.65 22.77 6.15
CA LEU A 165 -5.93 21.82 5.10
C LEU A 165 -6.43 20.50 5.69
N VAL A 166 -7.35 19.85 4.97
CA VAL A 166 -7.81 18.51 5.32
C VAL A 166 -7.28 17.49 4.30
N LEU A 167 -7.11 16.25 4.74
CA LEU A 167 -6.68 15.15 3.88
C LEU A 167 -7.71 14.03 3.93
N MET A 168 -8.33 13.72 2.81
CA MET A 168 -9.07 12.47 2.64
C MET A 168 -8.08 11.35 2.34
N GLY A 169 -8.00 10.39 3.23
CA GLY A 169 -7.07 9.26 3.15
C GLY A 169 -7.51 8.12 4.06
N THR A 170 -6.67 7.11 4.22
CA THR A 170 -7.06 5.89 4.94
C THR A 170 -6.99 6.05 6.46
N ARG A 171 -7.92 5.38 7.16
CA ARG A 171 -8.04 5.39 8.63
C ARG A 171 -6.75 4.95 9.32
N SER A 172 -6.12 3.89 8.82
CA SER A 172 -4.87 3.40 9.43
C SER A 172 -3.71 4.39 9.28
N PHE A 173 -3.72 5.22 8.22
CA PHE A 173 -2.76 6.31 8.08
C PHE A 173 -3.00 7.41 9.14
N ALA A 174 -4.26 7.77 9.38
CA ALA A 174 -4.63 8.72 10.44
C ALA A 174 -4.16 8.22 11.81
N ASN A 175 -4.52 6.99 12.16
CA ASN A 175 -4.16 6.38 13.45
C ASN A 175 -2.64 6.31 13.66
N ARG A 176 -1.88 5.88 12.66
CA ARG A 176 -0.42 5.76 12.74
C ARG A 176 0.27 7.11 12.96
N ASN A 177 -0.30 8.19 12.43
CA ASN A 177 0.27 9.53 12.53
C ASN A 177 -0.38 10.37 13.63
N ASN A 178 -1.25 9.77 14.47
CA ASN A 178 -2.01 10.44 15.52
C ASN A 178 -2.74 11.70 15.01
N LEU A 179 -3.31 11.62 13.80
CA LEU A 179 -4.11 12.69 13.23
C LEU A 179 -5.57 12.52 13.64
N PRO A 180 -6.22 13.56 14.18
CA PRO A 180 -7.67 13.58 14.34
C PRO A 180 -8.35 13.39 12.98
N PHE A 181 -9.50 12.69 12.98
CA PHE A 181 -10.29 12.49 11.77
C PHE A 181 -11.77 12.42 12.05
N ALA A 182 -12.57 12.62 11.02
CA ALA A 182 -14.01 12.36 11.00
C ALA A 182 -14.34 11.32 9.93
N GLU A 183 -15.46 10.63 10.14
CA GLU A 183 -16.02 9.73 9.12
C GLU A 183 -16.48 10.53 7.91
N ILE A 184 -16.37 9.94 6.73
CA ILE A 184 -16.93 10.51 5.51
C ILE A 184 -18.33 9.91 5.34
N PRO A 185 -19.39 10.72 5.41
CA PRO A 185 -20.77 10.22 5.35
C PRO A 185 -21.21 9.91 3.90
N LEU A 186 -20.42 9.10 3.21
CA LEU A 186 -20.62 8.62 1.85
C LEU A 186 -20.29 7.13 1.79
N ASP A 187 -21.00 6.40 0.93
CA ASP A 187 -20.68 5.01 0.62
C ASP A 187 -19.50 4.96 -0.37
N ILE A 188 -18.30 5.13 0.15
CA ILE A 188 -17.05 5.05 -0.62
C ILE A 188 -16.46 3.66 -0.39
N PRO A 189 -16.17 2.88 -1.44
CA PRO A 189 -15.50 1.59 -1.29
C PRO A 189 -14.18 1.72 -0.53
N SER A 190 -13.92 0.77 0.37
CA SER A 190 -12.65 0.70 1.08
C SER A 190 -11.48 0.57 0.09
N MET A 191 -10.32 1.08 0.46
CA MET A 191 -9.09 0.90 -0.30
C MET A 191 -8.56 -0.51 -0.08
N GLU A 192 -8.60 -1.32 -1.11
CA GLU A 192 -8.01 -2.67 -1.08
C GLU A 192 -6.57 -2.62 -1.60
N TYR A 193 -5.68 -3.41 -0.99
CA TYR A 193 -4.29 -3.60 -1.42
C TYR A 193 -4.06 -5.06 -1.75
N PHE A 194 -3.41 -5.30 -2.89
CA PHE A 194 -3.11 -6.62 -3.41
C PHE A 194 -1.61 -6.83 -3.47
N LEU A 195 -1.16 -7.98 -2.98
CA LEU A 195 0.17 -8.51 -3.25
C LEU A 195 0.12 -9.22 -4.60
N ILE A 196 1.01 -8.86 -5.52
CA ILE A 196 1.02 -9.30 -6.91
C ILE A 196 2.40 -9.88 -7.22
N TRP A 197 2.44 -11.03 -7.93
CA TRP A 197 3.66 -11.72 -8.32
C TRP A 197 3.50 -12.44 -9.66
N HIS A 198 4.59 -12.86 -10.26
CA HIS A 198 4.56 -13.62 -11.51
C HIS A 198 4.27 -15.11 -11.25
N LYS A 199 3.46 -15.74 -12.10
CA LYS A 199 3.05 -17.16 -11.96
C LYS A 199 4.22 -18.14 -11.93
N ASN A 200 5.30 -17.83 -12.64
CA ASN A 200 6.48 -18.71 -12.70
C ASN A 200 7.18 -18.86 -11.34
N ASP A 201 6.95 -17.96 -10.41
CA ASP A 201 7.63 -17.95 -9.11
C ASP A 201 6.87 -18.75 -8.02
N GLU A 202 5.70 -19.31 -8.36
CA GLU A 202 4.87 -20.05 -7.39
C GLU A 202 5.54 -21.30 -6.81
N GLY A 203 6.44 -21.92 -7.54
CA GLY A 203 7.21 -23.09 -7.09
C GLY A 203 8.53 -22.76 -6.38
N ASP A 204 8.95 -21.49 -6.36
CA ASP A 204 10.20 -21.06 -5.74
C ASP A 204 10.06 -20.95 -4.22
N GLY A 205 10.83 -21.73 -3.47
CA GLY A 205 10.73 -21.78 -2.00
C GLY A 205 11.06 -20.44 -1.33
N GLY A 206 11.99 -19.67 -1.87
CA GLY A 206 12.34 -18.35 -1.35
C GLY A 206 11.22 -17.34 -1.61
N HIS A 207 10.58 -17.44 -2.77
CA HIS A 207 9.44 -16.61 -3.11
C HIS A 207 8.24 -16.89 -2.21
N ILE A 208 7.93 -18.17 -1.97
CA ILE A 208 6.87 -18.59 -1.04
C ILE A 208 7.13 -18.05 0.37
N TRP A 209 8.37 -18.19 0.86
CA TRP A 209 8.77 -17.68 2.17
C TRP A 209 8.61 -16.16 2.31
N MET A 210 9.06 -15.40 1.31
CA MET A 210 8.93 -13.93 1.32
C MET A 210 7.47 -13.51 1.18
N LYS A 211 6.67 -14.19 0.37
CA LYS A 211 5.22 -13.95 0.26
C LYS A 211 4.55 -14.07 1.63
N ASP A 212 4.78 -15.17 2.34
CA ASP A 212 4.21 -15.39 3.67
C ASP A 212 4.66 -14.30 4.66
N LEU A 213 5.91 -13.86 4.57
CA LEU A 213 6.43 -12.79 5.42
C LEU A 213 5.73 -11.45 5.13
N ILE A 214 5.50 -11.10 3.87
CA ILE A 214 4.78 -9.88 3.48
C ILE A 214 3.33 -9.95 3.98
N VAL A 215 2.64 -11.07 3.80
CA VAL A 215 1.25 -11.27 4.28
C VAL A 215 1.19 -11.11 5.80
N ARG A 216 2.13 -11.69 6.55
CA ARG A 216 2.22 -11.53 8.01
C ARG A 216 2.48 -10.08 8.42
N ALA A 217 3.30 -9.35 7.66
CA ALA A 217 3.58 -7.94 7.91
C ALA A 217 2.32 -7.09 7.79
N PHE A 218 1.48 -7.32 6.77
CA PHE A 218 0.20 -6.63 6.64
C PHE A 218 -0.77 -6.98 7.77
N LYS A 219 -0.87 -8.25 8.16
CA LYS A 219 -1.72 -8.67 9.30
C LYS A 219 -1.25 -8.06 10.62
N HIS A 220 0.07 -7.91 10.81
CA HIS A 220 0.62 -7.25 11.99
C HIS A 220 0.25 -5.75 12.04
N ALA A 221 0.27 -5.12 10.89
CA ALA A 221 -0.03 -3.69 10.76
C ALA A 221 -1.52 -3.33 10.87
N GLN A 222 -2.41 -4.32 10.93
CA GLN A 222 -3.86 -4.14 11.20
C GLN A 222 -4.18 -4.04 12.70
N ARG A 223 -3.25 -4.41 13.57
CA ARG A 223 -3.40 -4.38 15.04
C ARG A 223 -2.97 -3.04 15.59
#